data_865f260542602a7b105cb956514e5236
#
_entry.id   865f260542602a7b105cb956514e5236
#
_cell.length_a   1.000
_cell.length_b   1.000
_cell.length_c   1.000
_cell.angle_alpha   90.00
_cell.angle_beta   90.00
_cell.angle_gamma   90.00
#
_symmetry.space_group_name_H-M   'P 1'
#
loop_
_entity.id
_entity.type
_entity.pdbx_description
1 polymer ?
#
loop_
_entity_poly.entity_id
_entity_poly.type
_entity_poly.pdbx_seq_one_letter_code
_entity_poly.pdbx_strand_id
1 'polypeptide(L)'
;MLNPVFLFAVVMTAWTTWTGGGGATTEIDSVNGYPAVFLGGFGMMAAYWLTRSMRASEPVAGVTPTTRPTRTAALCWVAIVPFFCGVLTLFGFLHPYPVGDAVYGPFSPSARLAVLVGQIVVPSLGGPLLGVALGRWVRFPGAAFVLFLVIFGWVELVTILALSHQDSEPVAVLRLLSPFAFFTVQADSGGVTAWRGSPRFFIGWQFALCAIAVLAALLRGAEGRVRSRIIRALAIAGLAALILLVLAGTGGFTHAVTA
;
A
#
# COMPACT_ATOMS: atom_id res chain seq x y z
N MET A 1 11.04 22.60 -0.94
CA MET A 1 11.13 22.18 -2.34
C MET A 1 10.37 20.87 -2.51
N LEU A 2 9.38 20.81 -3.39
CA LEU A 2 8.63 19.61 -3.68
C LEU A 2 9.55 18.64 -4.45
N ASN A 3 9.62 17.38 -4.00
CA ASN A 3 10.42 16.36 -4.67
C ASN A 3 9.80 16.08 -6.05
N PRO A 4 10.56 16.19 -7.17
CA PRO A 4 10.02 16.02 -8.52
C PRO A 4 9.42 14.62 -8.76
N VAL A 5 9.95 13.60 -8.13
CA VAL A 5 9.40 12.23 -8.19
C VAL A 5 8.01 12.17 -7.55
N PHE A 6 7.82 12.86 -6.43
CA PHE A 6 6.51 12.91 -5.78
C PHE A 6 5.52 13.77 -6.57
N LEU A 7 5.96 14.90 -7.12
CA LEU A 7 5.11 15.70 -8.01
C LEU A 7 4.64 14.91 -9.22
N PHE A 8 5.55 14.19 -9.86
CA PHE A 8 5.21 13.28 -10.97
C PHE A 8 4.15 12.26 -10.53
N ALA A 9 4.32 11.64 -9.36
CA ALA A 9 3.37 10.67 -8.82
C ALA A 9 1.96 11.27 -8.65
N VAL A 10 1.86 12.46 -8.08
CA VAL A 10 0.57 13.17 -7.88
C VAL A 10 -0.08 13.52 -9.22
N VAL A 11 0.69 14.08 -10.16
CA VAL A 11 0.19 14.44 -11.50
C VAL A 11 -0.30 13.21 -12.24
N MET A 12 0.47 12.12 -12.24
CA MET A 12 0.08 10.87 -12.92
C MET A 12 -1.14 10.23 -12.28
N THR A 13 -1.24 10.25 -10.94
CA THR A 13 -2.44 9.75 -10.26
C THR A 13 -3.66 10.59 -10.62
N ALA A 14 -3.56 11.91 -10.59
CA ALA A 14 -4.65 12.80 -10.97
C ALA A 14 -5.05 12.61 -12.44
N TRP A 15 -4.06 12.52 -13.33
CA TRP A 15 -4.28 12.27 -14.76
C TRP A 15 -5.02 10.95 -15.00
N THR A 16 -4.52 9.83 -14.44
CA THR A 16 -5.13 8.51 -14.62
C THR A 16 -6.51 8.42 -14.00
N THR A 17 -6.75 9.07 -12.86
CA THR A 17 -8.08 9.14 -12.23
C THR A 17 -9.05 9.96 -13.08
N TRP A 18 -8.57 11.03 -13.72
CA TRP A 18 -9.40 11.89 -14.58
C TRP A 18 -9.72 11.25 -15.93
N THR A 19 -8.73 10.61 -16.57
CA THR A 19 -8.88 10.05 -17.92
C THR A 19 -9.46 8.64 -17.92
N GLY A 20 -9.27 7.86 -16.85
CA GLY A 20 -9.77 6.48 -16.75
C GLY A 20 -11.26 6.38 -16.41
N GLY A 21 -11.93 7.49 -16.11
CA GLY A 21 -13.35 7.52 -15.74
C GLY A 21 -14.36 7.39 -16.90
N GLY A 22 -13.92 7.08 -18.12
CA GLY A 22 -14.79 7.15 -19.30
C GLY A 22 -15.25 5.84 -19.93
N GLY A 23 -14.84 4.68 -19.43
CA GLY A 23 -15.08 3.41 -20.10
C GLY A 23 -15.64 2.30 -19.21
N ALA A 24 -16.02 1.22 -19.86
CA ALA A 24 -16.69 0.04 -19.28
C ALA A 24 -15.96 -0.58 -18.08
N THR A 25 -16.63 -1.44 -17.39
CA THR A 25 -16.27 -2.15 -16.14
C THR A 25 -14.85 -2.70 -16.04
N THR A 26 -14.18 -3.01 -17.14
CA THR A 26 -12.78 -3.46 -17.24
C THR A 26 -11.74 -2.39 -16.88
N GLU A 27 -12.10 -1.11 -16.93
CA GLU A 27 -11.17 -0.01 -16.65
C GLU A 27 -11.07 0.33 -15.17
N ILE A 28 -12.07 -0.06 -14.37
CA ILE A 28 -12.08 0.21 -12.92
C ILE A 28 -10.93 -0.49 -12.22
N ASP A 29 -10.59 -1.71 -12.64
CA ASP A 29 -9.49 -2.46 -12.05
C ASP A 29 -8.13 -1.82 -12.37
N SER A 30 -7.94 -1.32 -13.58
CA SER A 30 -6.70 -0.64 -13.96
C SER A 30 -6.55 0.69 -13.24
N VAL A 31 -7.61 1.49 -13.15
CA VAL A 31 -7.60 2.78 -12.45
C VAL A 31 -7.31 2.62 -10.96
N ASN A 32 -7.85 1.58 -10.34
CA ASN A 32 -7.62 1.30 -8.93
C ASN A 32 -6.16 0.94 -8.60
N GLY A 33 -5.41 0.39 -9.56
CA GLY A 33 -4.00 0.06 -9.40
C GLY A 33 -3.05 1.24 -9.46
N TYR A 34 -3.38 2.26 -10.21
CA TYR A 34 -2.50 3.41 -10.44
C TYR A 34 -2.10 4.15 -9.15
N PRO A 35 -2.99 4.42 -8.19
CA PRO A 35 -2.59 5.06 -6.94
C PRO A 35 -1.59 4.24 -6.13
N ALA A 36 -1.70 2.92 -6.12
CA ALA A 36 -0.73 2.06 -5.45
C ALA A 36 0.66 2.17 -6.09
N VAL A 37 0.72 2.21 -7.43
CA VAL A 37 1.98 2.38 -8.18
C VAL A 37 2.52 3.79 -8.00
N PHE A 38 1.73 4.82 -8.28
CA PHE A 38 2.21 6.20 -8.29
C PHE A 38 2.37 6.75 -6.87
N LEU A 39 1.33 6.83 -6.06
CA LEU A 39 1.44 7.40 -4.72
C LEU A 39 2.18 6.45 -3.77
N GLY A 40 1.94 5.14 -3.85
CA GLY A 40 2.63 4.15 -3.05
C GLY A 40 4.08 3.95 -3.50
N GLY A 41 4.31 3.53 -4.72
CA GLY A 41 5.63 3.16 -5.24
C GLY A 41 6.57 4.36 -5.37
N PHE A 42 6.17 5.41 -6.09
CA PHE A 42 7.00 6.61 -6.21
C PHE A 42 7.06 7.41 -4.91
N GLY A 43 6.01 7.39 -4.08
CA GLY A 43 6.03 7.92 -2.72
C GLY A 43 7.08 7.22 -1.84
N MET A 44 7.24 5.90 -1.98
CA MET A 44 8.30 5.13 -1.34
C MET A 44 9.70 5.62 -1.78
N MET A 45 9.91 5.80 -3.09
CA MET A 45 11.18 6.30 -3.60
C MET A 45 11.48 7.71 -3.08
N ALA A 46 10.52 8.61 -3.11
CA ALA A 46 10.67 9.98 -2.62
C ALA A 46 11.01 10.02 -1.11
N ALA A 47 10.29 9.24 -0.29
CA ALA A 47 10.55 9.14 1.14
C ALA A 47 11.90 8.49 1.47
N TYR A 48 12.31 7.50 0.69
CA TYR A 48 13.64 6.90 0.78
C TYR A 48 14.74 7.94 0.53
N TRP A 49 14.66 8.68 -0.57
CA TRP A 49 15.66 9.71 -0.92
C TRP A 49 15.71 10.81 0.14
N LEU A 50 14.57 11.27 0.63
CA LEU A 50 14.50 12.25 1.72
C LEU A 50 15.18 11.72 2.98
N THR A 51 14.87 10.51 3.39
CA THR A 51 15.44 9.86 4.57
C THR A 51 16.95 9.70 4.44
N ARG A 52 17.43 9.34 3.26
CA ARG A 52 18.85 9.21 2.96
C ARG A 52 19.58 10.55 3.01
N SER A 53 19.01 11.60 2.42
CA SER A 53 19.61 12.95 2.45
C SER A 53 19.72 13.49 3.88
N MET A 54 18.69 13.30 4.70
CA MET A 54 18.72 13.67 6.11
C MET A 54 19.73 12.84 6.92
N ARG A 55 19.95 11.58 6.57
CA ARG A 55 20.98 10.76 7.18
C ARG A 55 22.39 11.24 6.82
N ALA A 56 22.60 11.71 5.60
CA ALA A 56 23.89 12.29 5.19
C ALA A 56 24.22 13.56 5.99
N SER A 57 23.20 14.32 6.43
CA SER A 57 23.37 15.50 7.28
C SER A 57 23.41 15.21 8.79
N GLU A 58 23.28 13.95 9.23
CA GLU A 58 23.32 13.56 10.66
C GLU A 58 24.55 14.09 11.44
N PRO A 59 25.77 14.13 10.88
CA PRO A 59 26.93 14.69 11.59
C PRO A 59 26.75 16.15 11.99
N VAL A 60 26.12 16.95 11.11
CA VAL A 60 25.83 18.38 11.38
C VAL A 60 24.62 18.52 12.32
N ALA A 61 23.64 17.63 12.18
CA ALA A 61 22.44 17.61 13.00
C ALA A 61 22.69 17.09 14.44
N GLY A 62 23.87 16.55 14.72
CA GLY A 62 24.28 16.11 16.08
C GLY A 62 24.26 17.23 17.13
N VAL A 63 24.30 18.49 16.69
CA VAL A 63 24.25 19.69 17.55
C VAL A 63 22.82 20.00 18.04
N THR A 64 21.79 19.39 17.45
CA THR A 64 20.40 19.64 17.86
C THR A 64 19.97 18.77 19.05
N PRO A 65 19.18 19.29 20.01
CA PRO A 65 18.78 18.57 21.22
C PRO A 65 17.77 17.43 20.97
N THR A 66 17.36 17.18 19.72
CA THR A 66 16.37 16.16 19.37
C THR A 66 16.98 14.76 19.27
N THR A 67 16.30 13.76 19.86
CA THR A 67 16.75 12.37 19.80
C THR A 67 16.59 11.77 18.40
N ARG A 68 17.41 10.76 18.06
CA ARG A 68 17.31 10.04 16.78
C ARG A 68 15.94 9.45 16.49
N PRO A 69 15.25 8.78 17.48
CA PRO A 69 13.89 8.29 17.27
C PRO A 69 12.89 9.40 16.95
N THR A 70 12.98 10.56 17.62
CA THR A 70 12.09 11.70 17.38
C THR A 70 12.22 12.23 15.95
N ARG A 71 13.46 12.33 15.44
CA ARG A 71 13.70 12.73 14.04
C ARG A 71 13.15 11.71 13.05
N THR A 72 13.28 10.41 13.36
CA THR A 72 12.72 9.34 12.52
C THR A 72 11.20 9.37 12.55
N ALA A 73 10.58 9.61 13.71
CA ALA A 73 9.14 9.79 13.81
C ALA A 73 8.67 10.99 12.96
N ALA A 74 9.38 12.11 13.01
CA ALA A 74 9.08 13.27 12.15
C ALA A 74 9.17 12.94 10.66
N LEU A 75 10.12 12.08 10.23
CA LEU A 75 10.18 11.60 8.87
C LEU A 75 8.96 10.77 8.45
N CYS A 76 8.42 9.95 9.36
CA CYS A 76 7.23 9.17 9.07
C CYS A 76 6.00 10.07 8.78
N TRP A 77 5.96 11.29 9.32
CA TRP A 77 4.90 12.26 8.99
C TRP A 77 4.90 12.71 7.53
N VAL A 78 6.01 12.52 6.80
CA VAL A 78 6.04 12.78 5.35
C VAL A 78 5.03 11.92 4.60
N ALA A 79 4.72 10.72 5.11
CA ALA A 79 3.73 9.82 4.52
C ALA A 79 2.29 10.37 4.58
N ILE A 80 2.03 11.40 5.40
CA ILE A 80 0.69 11.98 5.51
C ILE A 80 0.27 12.70 4.22
N VAL A 81 1.21 13.26 3.47
CA VAL A 81 0.92 13.97 2.23
C VAL A 81 0.43 12.99 1.14
N PRO A 82 1.16 11.90 0.79
CA PRO A 82 0.64 10.89 -0.12
C PRO A 82 -0.66 10.24 0.38
N PHE A 83 -0.80 10.03 1.69
CA PHE A 83 -2.03 9.53 2.27
C PHE A 83 -3.22 10.43 1.96
N PHE A 84 -3.12 11.75 2.20
CA PHE A 84 -4.19 12.68 1.84
C PHE A 84 -4.44 12.74 0.33
N CYS A 85 -3.41 12.66 -0.50
CA CYS A 85 -3.58 12.53 -1.94
C CYS A 85 -4.38 11.26 -2.28
N GLY A 86 -4.09 10.13 -1.64
CA GLY A 86 -4.84 8.89 -1.80
C GLY A 86 -6.31 9.02 -1.37
N VAL A 87 -6.57 9.70 -0.26
CA VAL A 87 -7.94 9.98 0.21
C VAL A 87 -8.69 10.87 -0.80
N LEU A 88 -8.06 11.91 -1.31
CA LEU A 88 -8.66 12.78 -2.34
C LEU A 88 -8.92 12.01 -3.64
N THR A 89 -8.00 11.12 -4.04
CA THR A 89 -8.18 10.24 -5.18
C THR A 89 -9.38 9.30 -4.98
N LEU A 90 -9.53 8.73 -3.78
CA LEU A 90 -10.70 7.90 -3.44
C LEU A 90 -12.00 8.69 -3.58
N PHE A 91 -12.08 9.92 -3.05
CA PHE A 91 -13.26 10.75 -3.20
C PHE A 91 -13.51 11.13 -4.66
N GLY A 92 -12.47 11.49 -5.42
CA GLY A 92 -12.58 11.75 -6.85
C GLY A 92 -13.10 10.55 -7.63
N PHE A 93 -12.70 9.34 -7.25
CA PHE A 93 -13.19 8.10 -7.85
C PHE A 93 -14.64 7.78 -7.45
N LEU A 94 -15.03 8.01 -6.20
CA LEU A 94 -16.38 7.74 -5.72
C LEU A 94 -17.41 8.76 -6.24
N HIS A 95 -17.00 9.90 -6.77
CA HIS A 95 -17.90 10.90 -7.32
C HIS A 95 -18.66 10.40 -8.55
N PRO A 96 -17.98 9.90 -9.61
CA PRO A 96 -18.65 9.29 -10.77
C PRO A 96 -19.19 7.88 -10.50
N TYR A 97 -18.59 7.13 -9.57
CA TYR A 97 -18.92 5.74 -9.28
C TYR A 97 -19.23 5.56 -7.78
N PRO A 98 -20.46 5.89 -7.33
CA PRO A 98 -20.85 5.68 -5.93
C PRO A 98 -20.72 4.22 -5.50
N VAL A 99 -20.37 3.98 -4.25
CA VAL A 99 -20.16 2.62 -3.69
C VAL A 99 -21.36 1.70 -3.89
N GLY A 100 -22.56 2.28 -4.11
CA GLY A 100 -23.79 1.56 -4.41
C GLY A 100 -23.95 1.14 -5.87
N ASP A 101 -23.06 1.57 -6.77
CA ASP A 101 -23.21 1.31 -8.20
C ASP A 101 -23.04 -0.18 -8.55
N ALA A 102 -23.82 -0.65 -9.53
CA ALA A 102 -23.80 -2.03 -10.04
C ALA A 102 -22.43 -2.43 -10.62
N VAL A 103 -21.63 -1.45 -11.03
CA VAL A 103 -20.26 -1.63 -11.52
C VAL A 103 -19.38 -2.46 -10.56
N TYR A 104 -19.62 -2.39 -9.25
CA TYR A 104 -18.88 -3.17 -8.26
C TYR A 104 -19.41 -4.58 -8.03
N GLY A 105 -20.39 -5.03 -8.81
CA GLY A 105 -20.98 -6.35 -8.66
C GLY A 105 -21.83 -6.53 -7.38
N PRO A 106 -22.10 -7.76 -6.98
CA PRO A 106 -23.05 -8.11 -5.91
C PRO A 106 -22.51 -7.91 -4.48
N PHE A 107 -21.35 -7.26 -4.31
CA PHE A 107 -20.72 -7.13 -3.00
C PHE A 107 -21.39 -6.07 -2.12
N SER A 108 -21.33 -6.28 -0.81
CA SER A 108 -21.83 -5.29 0.15
C SER A 108 -21.08 -3.96 0.01
N PRO A 109 -21.75 -2.80 0.20
CA PRO A 109 -21.08 -1.50 0.11
C PRO A 109 -19.85 -1.37 0.99
N SER A 110 -19.86 -2.00 2.16
CA SER A 110 -18.71 -2.00 3.08
C SER A 110 -17.54 -2.85 2.58
N ALA A 111 -17.79 -3.94 1.85
CA ALA A 111 -16.72 -4.73 1.23
C ALA A 111 -16.10 -3.98 0.05
N ARG A 112 -16.93 -3.32 -0.77
CA ARG A 112 -16.48 -2.47 -1.89
C ARG A 112 -15.60 -1.32 -1.41
N LEU A 113 -16.07 -0.59 -0.39
CA LEU A 113 -15.29 0.49 0.22
C LEU A 113 -13.97 -0.06 0.79
N ALA A 114 -13.99 -1.23 1.42
CA ALA A 114 -12.79 -1.87 1.92
C ALA A 114 -11.78 -2.15 0.80
N VAL A 115 -12.22 -2.68 -0.34
CA VAL A 115 -11.35 -2.89 -1.51
C VAL A 115 -10.72 -1.58 -1.97
N LEU A 116 -11.52 -0.54 -2.17
CA LEU A 116 -11.03 0.77 -2.64
C LEU A 116 -10.03 1.41 -1.65
N VAL A 117 -10.32 1.37 -0.36
CA VAL A 117 -9.40 1.85 0.67
C VAL A 117 -8.09 1.07 0.65
N GLY A 118 -8.15 -0.25 0.55
CA GLY A 118 -6.97 -1.12 0.48
C GLY A 118 -6.12 -0.92 -0.77
N GLN A 119 -6.72 -0.51 -1.88
CA GLN A 119 -6.02 -0.29 -3.15
C GLN A 119 -5.50 1.14 -3.32
N ILE A 120 -6.20 2.13 -2.80
CA ILE A 120 -5.88 3.54 -3.04
C ILE A 120 -5.20 4.17 -1.83
N VAL A 121 -5.85 4.09 -0.66
CA VAL A 121 -5.45 4.86 0.52
C VAL A 121 -4.28 4.20 1.26
N VAL A 122 -4.39 2.90 1.50
CA VAL A 122 -3.35 2.20 2.31
C VAL A 122 -2.01 2.12 1.60
N PRO A 123 -1.91 1.82 0.30
CA PRO A 123 -0.64 1.88 -0.41
C PRO A 123 -0.02 3.28 -0.43
N SER A 124 -0.85 4.33 -0.54
CA SER A 124 -0.38 5.72 -0.51
C SER A 124 0.24 6.11 0.85
N LEU A 125 -0.17 5.47 1.93
CA LEU A 125 0.45 5.59 3.25
C LEU A 125 1.65 4.65 3.41
N GLY A 126 1.46 3.38 3.07
CA GLY A 126 2.41 2.30 3.35
C GLY A 126 3.70 2.39 2.53
N GLY A 127 3.59 2.79 1.26
CA GLY A 127 4.75 2.96 0.41
C GLY A 127 5.77 3.95 0.98
N PRO A 128 5.39 5.21 1.26
CA PRO A 128 6.29 6.18 1.89
C PRO A 128 6.84 5.73 3.24
N LEU A 129 6.05 5.10 4.10
CA LEU A 129 6.52 4.56 5.38
C LEU A 129 7.59 3.46 5.17
N LEU A 130 7.38 2.58 4.20
CA LEU A 130 8.37 1.59 3.80
C LEU A 130 9.63 2.26 3.24
N GLY A 131 9.49 3.35 2.48
CA GLY A 131 10.61 4.16 1.98
C GLY A 131 11.44 4.75 3.12
N VAL A 132 10.81 5.27 4.17
CA VAL A 132 11.49 5.75 5.38
C VAL A 132 12.23 4.61 6.07
N ALA A 133 11.58 3.47 6.29
CA ALA A 133 12.21 2.30 6.90
C ALA A 133 13.44 1.86 6.10
N LEU A 134 13.29 1.70 4.78
CA LEU A 134 14.37 1.31 3.89
C LEU A 134 15.54 2.31 3.93
N GLY A 135 15.26 3.62 3.90
CA GLY A 135 16.28 4.68 3.97
C GLY A 135 17.06 4.69 5.29
N ARG A 136 16.44 4.21 6.38
CA ARG A 136 17.13 4.05 7.67
C ARG A 136 18.05 2.83 7.69
N TRP A 137 17.69 1.73 7.04
CA TRP A 137 18.44 0.48 7.11
C TRP A 137 19.42 0.28 5.96
N VAL A 138 19.04 0.61 4.74
CA VAL A 138 19.81 0.32 3.54
C VAL A 138 20.59 1.53 3.07
N ARG A 139 21.88 1.31 2.74
CA ARG A 139 22.77 2.38 2.26
C ARG A 139 22.86 2.47 0.74
N PHE A 140 22.45 1.43 0.03
CA PHE A 140 22.54 1.37 -1.43
C PHE A 140 21.60 2.40 -2.08
N PRO A 141 22.10 3.29 -2.97
CA PRO A 141 21.31 4.40 -3.51
C PRO A 141 20.09 3.98 -4.32
N GLY A 142 20.14 2.82 -4.97
CA GLY A 142 19.07 2.26 -5.77
C GLY A 142 18.06 1.37 -5.02
N ALA A 143 18.21 1.21 -3.69
CA ALA A 143 17.42 0.23 -2.92
C ALA A 143 15.91 0.40 -3.06
N ALA A 144 15.41 1.63 -3.06
CA ALA A 144 13.97 1.88 -3.21
C ALA A 144 13.47 1.54 -4.61
N PHE A 145 14.28 1.78 -5.64
CA PHE A 145 13.94 1.41 -7.01
C PHE A 145 13.93 -0.11 -7.18
N VAL A 146 14.95 -0.80 -6.67
CA VAL A 146 15.00 -2.27 -6.69
C VAL A 146 13.82 -2.87 -5.95
N LEU A 147 13.50 -2.37 -4.74
CA LEU A 147 12.35 -2.84 -3.98
C LEU A 147 11.03 -2.56 -4.72
N PHE A 148 10.89 -1.41 -5.36
CA PHE A 148 9.74 -1.10 -6.21
C PHE A 148 9.58 -2.12 -7.33
N LEU A 149 10.66 -2.44 -8.06
CA LEU A 149 10.62 -3.44 -9.13
C LEU A 149 10.26 -4.83 -8.60
N VAL A 150 10.79 -5.22 -7.44
CA VAL A 150 10.47 -6.51 -6.81
C VAL A 150 9.00 -6.58 -6.41
N ILE A 151 8.47 -5.55 -5.75
CA ILE A 151 7.06 -5.51 -5.33
C ILE A 151 6.14 -5.46 -6.56
N PHE A 152 6.44 -4.59 -7.52
CA PHE A 152 5.64 -4.45 -8.73
C PHE A 152 5.68 -5.75 -9.55
N GLY A 153 6.88 -6.30 -9.79
CA GLY A 153 7.03 -7.57 -10.50
C GLY A 153 6.33 -8.74 -9.81
N TRP A 154 6.33 -8.77 -8.46
CA TRP A 154 5.57 -9.75 -7.70
C TRP A 154 4.06 -9.60 -7.92
N VAL A 155 3.55 -8.38 -7.83
CA VAL A 155 2.12 -8.09 -8.04
C VAL A 155 1.69 -8.49 -9.45
N GLU A 156 2.46 -8.10 -10.47
CA GLU A 156 2.18 -8.44 -11.87
C GLU A 156 2.24 -9.96 -12.10
N LEU A 157 3.28 -10.62 -11.59
CA LEU A 157 3.42 -12.08 -11.70
C LEU A 157 2.20 -12.80 -11.09
N VAL A 158 1.82 -12.41 -9.89
CA VAL A 158 0.67 -13.03 -9.20
C VAL A 158 -0.64 -12.72 -9.92
N THR A 159 -0.77 -11.54 -10.50
CA THR A 159 -1.96 -11.17 -11.30
C THR A 159 -2.04 -12.02 -12.56
N ILE A 160 -0.94 -12.19 -13.31
CA ILE A 160 -0.89 -13.03 -14.51
C ILE A 160 -1.20 -14.49 -14.15
N LEU A 161 -0.62 -15.03 -13.07
CA LEU A 161 -0.90 -16.39 -12.60
C LEU A 161 -2.38 -16.55 -12.21
N ALA A 162 -2.96 -15.53 -11.57
CA ALA A 162 -4.36 -15.55 -11.18
C ALA A 162 -5.30 -15.55 -12.39
N LEU A 163 -4.98 -14.79 -13.44
CA LEU A 163 -5.73 -14.79 -14.70
C LEU A 163 -5.66 -16.14 -15.42
N SER A 164 -4.51 -16.81 -15.34
CA SER A 164 -4.29 -18.10 -16.02
C SER A 164 -4.86 -19.29 -15.25
N HIS A 165 -5.03 -19.18 -13.93
CA HIS A 165 -5.40 -20.29 -13.03
C HIS A 165 -6.46 -19.83 -12.01
N GLN A 166 -7.58 -19.34 -12.51
CA GLN A 166 -8.64 -18.72 -11.67
C GLN A 166 -9.15 -19.61 -10.53
N ASP A 167 -9.15 -20.93 -10.72
CA ASP A 167 -9.68 -21.91 -9.76
C ASP A 167 -8.62 -22.49 -8.81
N SER A 168 -7.37 -22.04 -8.90
CA SER A 168 -6.31 -22.65 -8.09
C SER A 168 -6.17 -22.00 -6.71
N GLU A 169 -6.39 -22.79 -5.65
CA GLU A 169 -6.20 -22.38 -4.25
C GLU A 169 -4.82 -21.75 -3.96
N PRO A 170 -3.68 -22.30 -4.46
CA PRO A 170 -2.37 -21.71 -4.21
C PRO A 170 -2.22 -20.29 -4.75
N VAL A 171 -2.81 -19.99 -5.89
CA VAL A 171 -2.74 -18.65 -6.51
C VAL A 171 -3.53 -17.63 -5.70
N ALA A 172 -4.68 -18.01 -5.17
CA ALA A 172 -5.47 -17.16 -4.27
C ALA A 172 -4.67 -16.79 -3.01
N VAL A 173 -3.94 -17.74 -2.42
CA VAL A 173 -3.07 -17.49 -1.26
C VAL A 173 -1.89 -16.57 -1.62
N LEU A 174 -1.22 -16.81 -2.75
CA LEU A 174 -0.12 -15.97 -3.22
C LEU A 174 -0.57 -14.52 -3.41
N ARG A 175 -1.80 -14.33 -3.86
CA ARG A 175 -2.39 -13.01 -4.04
C ARG A 175 -2.54 -12.25 -2.73
N LEU A 176 -2.97 -12.91 -1.66
CA LEU A 176 -3.04 -12.33 -0.33
C LEU A 176 -1.68 -11.91 0.24
N LEU A 177 -0.59 -12.53 -0.21
CA LEU A 177 0.75 -12.16 0.21
C LEU A 177 1.29 -10.89 -0.46
N SER A 178 0.55 -10.29 -1.38
CA SER A 178 0.98 -9.09 -2.10
C SER A 178 0.55 -7.83 -1.35
N PRO A 179 1.46 -7.04 -0.76
CA PRO A 179 1.10 -5.92 0.12
C PRO A 179 0.44 -4.74 -0.60
N PHE A 180 0.67 -4.62 -1.91
CA PHE A 180 0.04 -3.63 -2.79
C PHE A 180 -0.96 -4.25 -3.75
N ALA A 181 -1.21 -5.55 -3.62
CA ALA A 181 -2.10 -6.23 -4.51
C ALA A 181 -3.54 -6.00 -4.13
N PHE A 182 -4.22 -6.03 -5.13
CA PHE A 182 -5.60 -5.93 -5.36
C PHE A 182 -6.34 -7.10 -4.77
N PHE A 183 -7.23 -6.81 -3.91
CA PHE A 183 -8.37 -7.64 -3.66
C PHE A 183 -9.29 -7.45 -4.88
N THR A 184 -8.96 -8.03 -6.00
CA THR A 184 -9.65 -7.70 -7.23
C THR A 184 -11.02 -8.31 -7.28
N VAL A 185 -11.90 -7.42 -7.52
CA VAL A 185 -13.07 -7.67 -8.29
C VAL A 185 -12.66 -7.44 -9.74
N GLN A 186 -12.49 -8.47 -10.51
CA GLN A 186 -12.23 -8.34 -11.93
C GLN A 186 -13.56 -8.34 -12.65
N ALA A 187 -13.87 -7.24 -13.32
CA ALA A 187 -15.01 -7.18 -14.23
C ALA A 187 -14.51 -7.50 -15.63
N ASP A 188 -15.03 -8.54 -16.21
CA ASP A 188 -14.80 -8.95 -17.59
C ASP A 188 -16.12 -8.82 -18.37
N SER A 189 -16.05 -8.91 -19.68
CA SER A 189 -17.21 -8.78 -20.58
C SER A 189 -18.34 -9.78 -20.29
N GLY A 190 -18.12 -10.75 -19.40
CA GLY A 190 -19.07 -11.80 -19.00
C GLY A 190 -19.48 -11.79 -17.53
N GLY A 191 -18.91 -10.90 -16.70
CA GLY A 191 -19.28 -10.88 -15.27
C GLY A 191 -18.23 -10.26 -14.35
N VAL A 192 -18.49 -10.34 -13.06
CA VAL A 192 -17.62 -9.84 -12.00
C VAL A 192 -17.04 -11.02 -11.23
N THR A 193 -15.74 -11.22 -11.28
CA THR A 193 -15.06 -12.27 -10.51
C THR A 193 -14.48 -11.68 -9.24
N ALA A 194 -14.93 -12.18 -8.09
CA ALA A 194 -14.32 -11.86 -6.80
C ALA A 194 -13.41 -13.00 -6.36
N TRP A 195 -12.25 -12.65 -5.90
CA TRP A 195 -11.29 -13.60 -5.37
C TRP A 195 -11.60 -13.94 -3.91
N ARG A 196 -11.27 -15.18 -3.52
CA ARG A 196 -11.44 -15.67 -2.17
C ARG A 196 -10.73 -14.77 -1.15
N GLY A 197 -11.45 -14.41 -0.08
CA GLY A 197 -10.89 -13.70 1.06
C GLY A 197 -11.74 -12.55 1.58
N SER A 198 -11.32 -11.95 2.69
CA SER A 198 -12.00 -10.83 3.33
C SER A 198 -11.25 -9.52 3.13
N PRO A 199 -11.80 -8.55 2.37
CA PRO A 199 -11.16 -7.24 2.18
C PRO A 199 -10.92 -6.50 3.49
N ARG A 200 -11.79 -6.65 4.47
CA ARG A 200 -11.68 -5.96 5.78
C ARG A 200 -10.46 -6.42 6.57
N PHE A 201 -10.25 -7.73 6.66
CA PHE A 201 -9.07 -8.27 7.34
C PHE A 201 -7.79 -8.00 6.55
N PHE A 202 -7.87 -7.98 5.21
CA PHE A 202 -6.75 -7.64 4.35
C PHE A 202 -6.29 -6.19 4.57
N ILE A 203 -7.20 -5.23 4.67
CA ILE A 203 -6.85 -3.85 5.04
C ILE A 203 -6.19 -3.80 6.42
N GLY A 204 -6.74 -4.52 7.39
CA GLY A 204 -6.13 -4.62 8.73
C GLY A 204 -4.69 -5.12 8.66
N TRP A 205 -4.44 -6.15 7.83
CA TRP A 205 -3.10 -6.66 7.57
C TRP A 205 -2.18 -5.60 6.95
N GLN A 206 -2.65 -4.88 5.93
CA GLN A 206 -1.87 -3.79 5.31
C GLN A 206 -1.53 -2.68 6.32
N PHE A 207 -2.47 -2.28 7.19
CA PHE A 207 -2.18 -1.33 8.27
C PHE A 207 -1.18 -1.87 9.28
N ALA A 208 -1.23 -3.16 9.61
CA ALA A 208 -0.21 -3.78 10.44
C ALA A 208 1.18 -3.73 9.79
N LEU A 209 1.28 -3.93 8.46
CA LEU A 209 2.53 -3.73 7.72
C LEU A 209 3.02 -2.28 7.78
N CYS A 210 2.12 -1.29 7.68
CA CYS A 210 2.46 0.12 7.88
C CYS A 210 3.05 0.37 9.28
N ALA A 211 2.43 -0.19 10.32
CA ALA A 211 2.93 -0.10 11.69
C ALA A 211 4.31 -0.77 11.85
N ILE A 212 4.50 -1.93 11.24
CA ILE A 212 5.81 -2.63 11.20
C ILE A 212 6.86 -1.76 10.53
N ALA A 213 6.55 -1.11 9.40
CA ALA A 213 7.47 -0.22 8.72
C ALA A 213 7.90 0.97 9.60
N VAL A 214 6.95 1.62 10.30
CA VAL A 214 7.25 2.70 11.26
C VAL A 214 8.14 2.19 12.41
N LEU A 215 7.76 1.08 13.03
CA LEU A 215 8.53 0.52 14.15
C LEU A 215 9.92 0.08 13.71
N ALA A 216 10.07 -0.51 12.53
CA ALA A 216 11.36 -0.86 11.95
C ALA A 216 12.23 0.39 11.69
N ALA A 217 11.64 1.49 11.20
CA ALA A 217 12.36 2.74 11.03
C ALA A 217 12.86 3.31 12.37
N LEU A 218 12.01 3.30 13.40
CA LEU A 218 12.33 3.79 14.75
C LEU A 218 13.38 2.93 15.44
N LEU A 219 13.36 1.61 15.22
CA LEU A 219 14.27 0.65 15.87
C LEU A 219 15.74 0.98 15.57
N ARG A 220 16.05 1.50 14.38
CA ARG A 220 17.43 1.81 13.97
C ARG A 220 18.12 2.88 14.85
N GLY A 221 17.34 3.78 15.44
CA GLY A 221 17.88 4.85 16.29
C GLY A 221 17.57 4.67 17.79
N ALA A 222 16.93 3.58 18.15
CA ALA A 222 16.51 3.31 19.52
C ALA A 222 17.57 2.58 20.34
N GLU A 223 17.75 2.97 21.59
CA GLU A 223 18.70 2.38 22.52
C GLU A 223 18.01 2.01 23.86
N GLY A 224 18.63 1.13 24.63
CA GLY A 224 18.21 0.76 25.98
C GLY A 224 16.74 0.29 26.06
N ARG A 225 16.01 0.85 27.01
CA ARG A 225 14.59 0.50 27.26
C ARG A 225 13.66 0.82 26.11
N VAL A 226 13.95 1.88 25.33
CA VAL A 226 13.14 2.25 24.15
C VAL A 226 13.25 1.17 23.08
N ARG A 227 14.45 0.67 22.81
CA ARG A 227 14.68 -0.43 21.86
C ARG A 227 13.90 -1.68 22.25
N SER A 228 13.93 -2.07 23.51
CA SER A 228 13.19 -3.23 24.01
C SER A 228 11.67 -3.08 23.83
N ARG A 229 11.12 -1.88 24.06
CA ARG A 229 9.70 -1.58 23.83
C ARG A 229 9.34 -1.69 22.34
N ILE A 230 10.18 -1.15 21.46
CA ILE A 230 9.94 -1.21 20.00
C ILE A 230 10.00 -2.66 19.52
N ILE A 231 10.94 -3.48 20.00
CA ILE A 231 11.02 -4.90 19.63
C ILE A 231 9.74 -5.64 20.06
N ARG A 232 9.24 -5.41 21.27
CA ARG A 232 7.97 -5.99 21.72
C ARG A 232 6.80 -5.54 20.85
N ALA A 233 6.72 -4.24 20.52
CA ALA A 233 5.70 -3.72 19.64
C ALA A 233 5.78 -4.33 18.23
N LEU A 234 7.00 -4.53 17.69
CA LEU A 234 7.21 -5.24 16.42
C LEU A 234 6.71 -6.69 16.47
N ALA A 235 6.99 -7.40 17.55
CA ALA A 235 6.52 -8.78 17.73
C ALA A 235 4.99 -8.83 17.77
N ILE A 236 4.35 -7.92 18.52
CA ILE A 236 2.88 -7.80 18.58
C ILE A 236 2.31 -7.45 17.21
N ALA A 237 2.88 -6.46 16.52
CA ALA A 237 2.42 -6.05 15.19
C ALA A 237 2.61 -7.18 14.16
N GLY A 238 3.72 -7.92 14.23
CA GLY A 238 3.97 -9.09 13.37
C GLY A 238 2.97 -10.21 13.62
N LEU A 239 2.67 -10.52 14.89
CA LEU A 239 1.64 -11.50 15.23
C LEU A 239 0.25 -11.06 14.76
N ALA A 240 -0.10 -9.79 14.98
CA ALA A 240 -1.36 -9.23 14.49
C ALA A 240 -1.45 -9.29 12.97
N ALA A 241 -0.37 -8.96 12.26
CA ALA A 241 -0.32 -9.07 10.81
C ALA A 241 -0.55 -10.51 10.33
N LEU A 242 0.08 -11.49 10.99
CA LEU A 242 -0.10 -12.91 10.67
C LEU A 242 -1.55 -13.36 10.90
N ILE A 243 -2.14 -13.02 12.04
CA ILE A 243 -3.54 -13.35 12.35
C ILE A 243 -4.48 -12.72 11.32
N LEU A 244 -4.28 -11.43 11.00
CA LEU A 244 -5.11 -10.72 10.03
C LEU A 244 -4.97 -11.30 8.63
N LEU A 245 -3.78 -11.74 8.23
CA LEU A 245 -3.55 -12.41 6.96
C LEU A 245 -4.30 -13.75 6.88
N VAL A 246 -4.22 -14.56 7.93
CA VAL A 246 -4.96 -15.83 8.03
C VAL A 246 -6.47 -15.57 7.96
N LEU A 247 -6.98 -14.60 8.72
CA LEU A 247 -8.40 -14.22 8.68
C LEU A 247 -8.80 -13.66 7.32
N ALA A 248 -7.92 -12.93 6.64
CA ALA A 248 -8.15 -12.47 5.28
C ALA A 248 -8.30 -13.63 4.30
N GLY A 249 -7.53 -14.71 4.46
CA GLY A 249 -7.62 -15.89 3.59
C GLY A 249 -8.79 -16.81 3.90
N THR A 250 -9.20 -16.91 5.17
CA THR A 250 -10.24 -17.86 5.61
C THR A 250 -11.63 -17.25 5.70
N GLY A 251 -11.73 -15.92 5.86
CA GLY A 251 -13.01 -15.22 6.02
C GLY A 251 -13.40 -14.47 4.76
N GLY A 252 -14.57 -14.69 4.21
CA GLY A 252 -15.12 -13.85 3.15
C GLY A 252 -15.53 -14.58 1.88
N PHE A 253 -15.34 -13.96 0.73
CA PHE A 253 -15.83 -14.45 -0.55
C PHE A 253 -15.25 -15.81 -0.91
N THR A 254 -16.12 -16.75 -1.25
CA THR A 254 -15.69 -18.07 -1.70
C THR A 254 -15.57 -18.18 -3.22
N HIS A 255 -16.32 -17.43 -3.94
CA HIS A 255 -16.35 -17.16 -5.39
C HIS A 255 -17.64 -16.40 -5.66
N ALA A 256 -17.58 -15.37 -6.45
CA ALA A 256 -18.79 -14.84 -7.03
C ALA A 256 -18.50 -14.58 -8.51
N VAL A 257 -18.94 -15.46 -9.35
CA VAL A 257 -19.07 -15.19 -10.78
C VAL A 257 -20.55 -14.85 -10.97
N THR A 258 -20.83 -13.63 -11.37
CA THR A 258 -22.16 -13.26 -11.86
C THR A 258 -22.02 -12.99 -13.34
N ALA A 259 -22.67 -13.83 -14.11
CA ALA A 259 -22.93 -13.55 -15.51
C ALA A 259 -23.93 -12.40 -15.66
#